data_97491555f9e93337ca770233330adb7d
#
_entry.id   97491555f9e93337ca770233330adb7d
#
_cell.length_a   1.000
_cell.length_b   1.000
_cell.length_c   1.000
_cell.angle_alpha   90.00
_cell.angle_beta   90.00
_cell.angle_gamma   90.00
#
_symmetry.space_group_name_H-M   'P 1'
#
loop_
_entity.id
_entity.type
_entity.pdbx_description
1 polymer ?
#
loop_
_entity_poly.entity_id
_entity_poly.type
_entity_poly.pdbx_seq_one_letter_code
_entity_poly.pdbx_strand_id
1 'polypeptide(L)'
;MQNKDDGDWWLHFGYNNNNLRPVGFWPKSLFGGLSDHANLILWGGFTQSNTGNASPPMGNGQWPGKSSASIRDVKYVDPSGEGYKPAPWPAGLNSRVSHKQCYQVSPFLDDMFYYGGPGGCTV
;
A
#
# COMPACT_ATOMS: atom_id res chain seq x y z
N MET A 1 10.33 -4.42 -3.45
CA MET A 1 10.35 -4.85 -4.87
C MET A 1 11.23 -6.09 -4.99
N GLN A 2 10.80 -7.07 -5.75
CA GLN A 2 11.63 -8.26 -6.00
C GLN A 2 12.77 -7.91 -6.97
N ASN A 3 13.98 -8.31 -6.63
CA ASN A 3 15.14 -8.18 -7.51
C ASN A 3 15.10 -9.29 -8.59
N LYS A 4 15.39 -8.94 -9.83
CA LYS A 4 15.35 -9.89 -10.95
C LYS A 4 16.51 -10.87 -10.97
N ASP A 5 17.67 -10.47 -10.45
CA ASP A 5 18.89 -11.27 -10.55
C ASP A 5 18.92 -12.43 -9.55
N ASP A 6 18.53 -12.15 -8.29
CA ASP A 6 18.55 -13.13 -7.20
C ASP A 6 17.16 -13.55 -6.70
N GLY A 7 16.14 -12.77 -7.04
CA GLY A 7 14.74 -13.00 -6.61
C GLY A 7 14.44 -12.53 -5.19
N ASP A 8 15.37 -11.87 -4.52
CA ASP A 8 15.19 -11.38 -3.17
C ASP A 8 14.27 -10.15 -3.11
N TRP A 9 13.56 -9.97 -2.00
CA TRP A 9 12.62 -8.87 -1.81
C TRP A 9 13.28 -7.70 -1.11
N TRP A 10 13.55 -6.61 -1.83
CA TRP A 10 14.21 -5.42 -1.34
C TRP A 10 13.26 -4.35 -0.87
N LEU A 11 13.56 -3.79 0.31
CA LEU A 11 12.94 -2.56 0.81
C LEU A 11 13.83 -1.37 0.44
N HIS A 12 13.22 -0.38 -0.19
CA HIS A 12 13.82 0.92 -0.45
C HIS A 12 13.03 1.99 0.32
N PHE A 13 13.73 2.93 0.89
CA PHE A 13 13.14 4.05 1.61
C PHE A 13 13.83 5.36 1.26
N GLY A 14 13.08 6.46 1.26
CA GLY A 14 13.57 7.81 1.03
C GLY A 14 12.48 8.84 1.24
N TYR A 15 12.86 10.08 1.48
CA TYR A 15 11.90 11.16 1.72
C TYR A 15 11.32 11.75 0.41
N ASN A 16 11.99 11.52 -0.71
CA ASN A 16 11.55 11.97 -2.04
C ASN A 16 11.75 10.84 -3.04
N ASN A 17 10.89 10.78 -4.06
CA ASN A 17 10.91 9.74 -5.09
C ASN A 17 12.28 9.56 -5.79
N ASN A 18 13.14 10.59 -5.78
CA ASN A 18 14.45 10.56 -6.44
C ASN A 18 15.60 10.09 -5.52
N ASN A 19 15.35 9.85 -4.24
CA ASN A 19 16.37 9.49 -3.26
C ASN A 19 16.08 8.16 -2.53
N LEU A 20 15.42 7.24 -3.20
CA LEU A 20 15.19 5.91 -2.65
C LEU A 20 16.51 5.16 -2.50
N ARG A 21 16.80 4.71 -1.28
CA ARG A 21 17.98 3.91 -0.96
C ARG A 21 17.57 2.53 -0.46
N PRO A 22 18.33 1.49 -0.77
CA PRO A 22 18.08 0.17 -0.21
C PRO A 22 18.28 0.23 1.31
N VAL A 23 17.32 -0.29 2.05
CA VAL A 23 17.33 -0.40 3.51
C VAL A 23 17.73 -1.80 3.94
N GLY A 24 17.25 -2.80 3.20
CA GLY A 24 17.48 -4.20 3.47
C GLY A 24 16.69 -5.09 2.54
N PHE A 25 16.85 -6.38 2.71
CA PHE A 25 16.14 -7.36 1.89
C PHE A 25 15.73 -8.58 2.71
N TRP A 26 14.76 -9.29 2.18
CA TRP A 26 14.36 -10.62 2.63
C TRP A 26 14.75 -11.63 1.55
N PRO A 27 15.58 -12.63 1.90
CA PRO A 27 15.91 -13.72 0.97
C PRO A 27 14.65 -14.41 0.46
N LYS A 28 14.57 -14.69 -0.83
CA LYS A 28 13.43 -15.41 -1.42
C LYS A 28 13.16 -16.76 -0.77
N SER A 29 14.17 -17.38 -0.20
CA SER A 29 14.06 -18.67 0.49
C SER A 29 13.19 -18.64 1.75
N LEU A 30 12.89 -17.44 2.28
CA LEU A 30 11.96 -17.26 3.40
C LEU A 30 10.48 -17.37 2.98
N PHE A 31 10.20 -17.36 1.68
CA PHE A 31 8.85 -17.29 1.16
C PHE A 31 8.48 -18.56 0.39
N GLY A 32 7.21 -18.98 0.52
CA GLY A 32 6.63 -19.99 -0.35
C GLY A 32 6.23 -19.39 -1.72
N GLY A 33 4.96 -19.03 -1.87
CA GLY A 33 4.45 -18.47 -3.14
C GLY A 33 5.12 -17.17 -3.61
N LEU A 34 5.57 -16.31 -2.66
CA LEU A 34 6.28 -15.08 -2.99
C LEU A 34 7.74 -15.29 -3.44
N SER A 35 8.25 -16.51 -3.40
CA SER A 35 9.60 -16.80 -3.90
C SER A 35 9.72 -16.60 -5.42
N ASP A 36 8.62 -16.71 -6.13
CA ASP A 36 8.54 -16.54 -7.58
C ASP A 36 8.03 -15.13 -7.94
N HIS A 37 6.82 -14.79 -7.53
CA HIS A 37 6.23 -13.48 -7.77
C HIS A 37 5.06 -13.19 -6.80
N ALA A 38 4.65 -11.93 -6.72
CA ALA A 38 3.44 -11.55 -6.02
C ALA A 38 2.22 -11.71 -6.92
N ASN A 39 1.20 -12.42 -6.47
CA ASN A 39 -0.09 -12.58 -7.16
C ASN A 39 -1.17 -11.64 -6.59
N LEU A 40 -0.87 -10.94 -5.50
CA LEU A 40 -1.73 -9.93 -4.88
C LEU A 40 -0.86 -8.77 -4.39
N ILE A 41 -1.27 -7.56 -4.72
CA ILE A 41 -0.62 -6.33 -4.28
C ILE A 41 -1.68 -5.48 -3.58
N LEU A 42 -1.34 -4.97 -2.39
CA LEU A 42 -2.22 -4.11 -1.59
C LEU A 42 -1.51 -2.80 -1.28
N TRP A 43 -2.23 -1.70 -1.41
CA TRP A 43 -1.82 -0.38 -0.95
C TRP A 43 -2.88 0.15 -0.01
N GLY A 44 -2.48 0.66 1.14
CA GLY A 44 -3.46 1.21 2.09
C GLY A 44 -2.89 1.52 3.45
N GLY A 45 -3.78 1.95 4.33
CA GLY A 45 -3.52 2.14 5.74
C GLY A 45 -3.99 0.92 6.54
N PHE A 46 -3.30 0.67 7.63
CA PHE A 46 -3.66 -0.35 8.61
C PHE A 46 -3.65 0.27 10.01
N THR A 47 -4.68 -0.02 10.79
CA THR A 47 -4.76 0.37 12.21
C THR A 47 -5.08 -0.84 13.05
N GLN A 48 -4.57 -0.86 14.26
CA GLN A 48 -4.84 -1.92 15.24
C GLN A 48 -5.22 -1.30 16.59
N SER A 49 -6.22 -1.86 17.24
CA SER A 49 -6.61 -1.56 18.62
C SER A 49 -6.83 -2.85 19.39
N ASN A 50 -6.70 -2.79 20.70
CA ASN A 50 -7.11 -3.91 21.56
C ASN A 50 -8.63 -4.02 21.60
N THR A 51 -9.12 -5.24 21.74
CA THR A 51 -10.55 -5.53 21.85
C THR A 51 -11.21 -4.63 22.92
N GLY A 52 -12.32 -4.01 22.56
CA GLY A 52 -13.06 -3.10 23.44
C GLY A 52 -12.57 -1.66 23.49
N ASN A 53 -11.41 -1.36 22.87
CA ASN A 53 -10.92 -0.01 22.76
C ASN A 53 -11.34 0.65 21.45
N ALA A 54 -11.49 1.96 21.48
CA ALA A 54 -11.71 2.73 20.26
C ALA A 54 -10.49 2.64 19.33
N SER A 55 -10.75 2.44 18.05
CA SER A 55 -9.69 2.37 17.06
C SER A 55 -9.01 3.73 16.85
N PRO A 56 -7.68 3.76 16.61
CA PRO A 56 -6.94 5.02 16.43
C PRO A 56 -7.30 5.67 15.08
N PRO A 57 -6.99 6.98 14.92
CA PRO A 57 -7.07 7.63 13.62
C PRO A 57 -6.17 6.95 12.58
N MET A 58 -6.60 6.96 11.31
CA MET A 58 -5.81 6.48 10.19
C MET A 58 -5.29 7.66 9.36
N GLY A 59 -4.03 7.57 8.92
CA GLY A 59 -3.36 8.66 8.23
C GLY A 59 -3.18 9.87 9.15
N ASN A 60 -3.71 11.01 8.77
CA ASN A 60 -3.76 12.19 9.62
C ASN A 60 -5.11 12.41 10.34
N GLY A 61 -5.96 11.39 10.36
CA GLY A 61 -7.28 11.43 10.99
C GLY A 61 -8.39 12.12 10.18
N GLN A 62 -8.05 12.69 9.04
CA GLN A 62 -9.03 13.35 8.18
C GLN A 62 -9.73 12.37 7.24
N TRP A 63 -10.97 12.66 6.88
CA TRP A 63 -11.67 11.96 5.81
C TRP A 63 -10.98 12.16 4.46
N PRO A 64 -11.04 11.19 3.52
CA PRO A 64 -10.37 11.28 2.22
C PRO A 64 -10.68 12.56 1.47
N GLY A 65 -9.64 13.30 1.12
CA GLY A 65 -9.70 14.57 0.41
C GLY A 65 -8.33 15.25 0.37
N LYS A 66 -8.24 16.44 -0.18
CA LYS A 66 -6.97 17.16 -0.42
C LYS A 66 -6.13 17.39 0.85
N SER A 67 -6.76 17.42 2.02
CA SER A 67 -6.09 17.59 3.32
C SER A 67 -5.84 16.29 4.07
N SER A 68 -6.25 15.14 3.54
CA SER A 68 -6.01 13.84 4.16
C SER A 68 -4.68 13.23 3.72
N ALA A 69 -4.32 12.11 4.34
CA ALA A 69 -3.21 11.29 3.88
C ALA A 69 -3.50 10.73 2.47
N SER A 70 -2.45 10.54 1.70
CA SER A 70 -2.54 9.98 0.34
C SER A 70 -1.39 9.02 0.07
N ILE A 71 -1.64 8.05 -0.80
CA ILE A 71 -0.61 7.27 -1.46
C ILE A 71 -0.58 7.72 -2.90
N ARG A 72 0.59 8.11 -3.38
CA ARG A 72 0.79 8.73 -4.70
C ARG A 72 1.87 7.99 -5.47
N ASP A 73 1.88 8.22 -6.79
CA ASP A 73 2.86 7.64 -7.70
C ASP A 73 2.87 6.12 -7.63
N VAL A 74 1.65 5.57 -7.52
CA VAL A 74 1.44 4.14 -7.36
C VAL A 74 1.75 3.43 -8.66
N LYS A 75 2.69 2.48 -8.61
CA LYS A 75 3.15 1.72 -9.76
C LYS A 75 3.31 0.25 -9.39
N TYR A 76 3.25 -0.62 -10.37
CA TYR A 76 3.57 -2.03 -10.20
C TYR A 76 4.52 -2.50 -11.31
N VAL A 77 5.19 -3.62 -11.06
CA VAL A 77 6.00 -4.31 -12.07
C VAL A 77 5.19 -5.50 -12.54
N ASP A 78 4.94 -5.57 -13.84
CA ASP A 78 4.18 -6.69 -14.42
C ASP A 78 5.01 -7.99 -14.44
N PRO A 79 4.38 -9.14 -14.75
CA PRO A 79 5.09 -10.43 -14.78
C PRO A 79 6.24 -10.50 -15.79
N SER A 80 6.23 -9.67 -16.85
CA SER A 80 7.36 -9.60 -17.79
C SER A 80 8.60 -8.96 -17.15
N GLY A 81 8.37 -8.24 -16.05
CA GLY A 81 9.43 -7.55 -15.34
C GLY A 81 9.99 -6.34 -16.11
N GLU A 82 9.33 -5.89 -17.15
CA GLU A 82 9.74 -4.73 -17.95
C GLU A 82 9.23 -3.44 -17.33
N GLY A 83 10.01 -2.90 -16.37
CA GLY A 83 9.80 -1.59 -15.82
C GLY A 83 8.55 -1.46 -14.95
N TYR A 84 8.28 -0.24 -14.55
CA TYR A 84 7.10 0.11 -13.77
C TYR A 84 5.93 0.44 -14.69
N LYS A 85 4.78 -0.12 -14.39
CA LYS A 85 3.53 0.17 -15.09
C LYS A 85 2.71 1.18 -14.29
N PRO A 86 2.46 2.38 -14.85
CA PRO A 86 1.51 3.32 -14.27
C PRO A 86 0.06 2.89 -14.58
N ALA A 87 -0.92 3.61 -14.00
CA ALA A 87 -2.31 3.49 -14.45
C ALA A 87 -2.45 3.75 -15.97
N PRO A 88 -3.48 3.20 -16.66
CA PRO A 88 -4.59 2.48 -16.07
C PRO A 88 -4.21 1.07 -15.61
N TRP A 89 -4.77 0.68 -14.47
CA TRP A 89 -4.51 -0.60 -13.84
C TRP A 89 -5.24 -1.71 -14.57
N PRO A 90 -4.75 -2.96 -14.49
CA PRO A 90 -5.51 -4.10 -14.96
C PRO A 90 -6.89 -4.17 -14.33
N ALA A 91 -7.83 -4.76 -15.02
CA ALA A 91 -9.16 -5.03 -14.46
C ALA A 91 -9.00 -5.82 -13.14
N GLY A 92 -9.71 -5.37 -12.09
CA GLY A 92 -9.66 -6.02 -10.78
C GLY A 92 -9.16 -5.15 -9.63
N LEU A 93 -8.85 -3.87 -9.87
CA LEU A 93 -8.58 -2.95 -8.77
C LEU A 93 -9.84 -2.73 -7.93
N ASN A 94 -9.80 -3.20 -6.70
CA ASN A 94 -10.89 -3.08 -5.74
C ASN A 94 -10.47 -2.32 -4.50
N SER A 95 -11.31 -1.41 -4.02
CA SER A 95 -11.12 -0.79 -2.72
C SER A 95 -11.88 -1.56 -1.64
N ARG A 96 -11.24 -1.74 -0.48
CA ARG A 96 -11.86 -2.36 0.70
C ARG A 96 -11.67 -1.50 1.92
N VAL A 97 -12.71 -1.37 2.71
CA VAL A 97 -12.70 -0.67 4.00
C VAL A 97 -13.45 -1.54 5.00
N SER A 98 -12.80 -1.91 6.10
CA SER A 98 -13.42 -2.79 7.13
C SER A 98 -14.51 -2.08 7.93
N HIS A 99 -14.30 -0.81 8.29
CA HIS A 99 -15.22 -0.02 9.12
C HIS A 99 -15.46 1.35 8.48
N LYS A 100 -16.44 1.42 7.57
CA LYS A 100 -16.73 2.62 6.75
C LYS A 100 -17.14 3.86 7.55
N GLN A 101 -17.67 3.67 8.77
CA GLN A 101 -18.02 4.75 9.68
C GLN A 101 -16.81 5.42 10.34
N CYS A 102 -15.64 4.78 10.33
CA CYS A 102 -14.42 5.29 10.95
C CYS A 102 -13.29 5.52 9.97
N TYR A 103 -13.33 4.86 8.83
CA TYR A 103 -12.29 4.93 7.81
C TYR A 103 -12.89 4.92 6.42
N GLN A 104 -12.25 5.60 5.51
CA GLN A 104 -12.64 5.62 4.10
C GLN A 104 -11.39 5.71 3.20
N VAL A 105 -11.63 5.40 1.93
CA VAL A 105 -10.67 5.55 0.84
C VAL A 105 -11.38 6.21 -0.32
N SER A 106 -10.72 7.12 -1.02
CA SER A 106 -11.26 7.73 -2.23
C SER A 106 -11.26 6.73 -3.40
N PRO A 107 -11.98 7.02 -4.48
CA PRO A 107 -11.70 6.41 -5.75
C PRO A 107 -10.22 6.58 -6.12
N PHE A 108 -9.70 5.68 -6.96
CA PHE A 108 -8.36 5.81 -7.52
C PHE A 108 -8.36 6.94 -8.56
N LEU A 109 -7.43 7.86 -8.41
CA LEU A 109 -7.28 9.06 -9.23
C LEU A 109 -5.96 8.96 -9.99
N ASP A 110 -6.00 8.52 -11.24
CA ASP A 110 -4.82 8.29 -12.08
C ASP A 110 -3.79 7.34 -11.44
N ASP A 111 -2.89 7.87 -10.62
CA ASP A 111 -1.82 7.12 -9.94
C ASP A 111 -1.85 7.27 -8.42
N MET A 112 -2.95 7.79 -7.86
CA MET A 112 -3.05 8.09 -6.44
C MET A 112 -4.43 7.84 -5.85
N PHE A 113 -4.48 7.78 -4.53
CA PHE A 113 -5.73 7.83 -3.76
C PHE A 113 -5.52 8.46 -2.40
N TYR A 114 -6.61 9.00 -1.84
CA TYR A 114 -6.67 9.51 -0.48
C TYR A 114 -7.22 8.44 0.45
N TYR A 115 -6.73 8.41 1.67
CA TYR A 115 -7.25 7.51 2.69
C TYR A 115 -7.16 8.13 4.07
N GLY A 116 -7.97 7.65 4.99
CA GLY A 116 -7.95 8.12 6.36
C GLY A 116 -9.26 7.95 7.09
N GLY A 117 -9.35 8.62 8.21
CA GLY A 117 -10.53 8.70 9.05
C GLY A 117 -10.20 8.88 10.52
N PRO A 118 -11.14 9.42 11.32
CA PRO A 118 -10.91 9.80 12.71
C PRO A 118 -10.72 8.61 13.66
N GLY A 119 -11.01 7.39 13.22
CA GLY A 119 -11.07 6.25 14.13
C GLY A 119 -12.33 6.25 14.97
N GLY A 120 -12.23 5.70 16.20
CA GLY A 120 -13.34 5.67 17.15
C GLY A 120 -14.26 4.46 17.03
N CYS A 121 -14.02 3.54 16.12
CA CYS A 121 -14.75 2.28 16.10
C CYS A 121 -14.27 1.37 17.23
N THR A 122 -15.21 0.78 17.96
CA THR A 122 -14.96 -0.35 18.87
C THR A 122 -15.19 -1.66 18.14
N VAL A 123 -14.25 -2.57 18.25
CA VAL A 123 -14.27 -3.90 17.62
C VAL A 123 -14.43 -4.95 18.68
#